data_ca5725447a9b4a0c6ee44db6ac1087bb
#
_entry.id   ca5725447a9b4a0c6ee44db6ac1087bb
#
_cell.length_a   1.000
_cell.length_b   1.000
_cell.length_c   1.000
_cell.angle_alpha   90.00
_cell.angle_beta   90.00
_cell.angle_gamma   90.00
#
_symmetry.space_group_name_H-M   'P 1'
#
loop_
_entity.id
_entity.type
_entity.pdbx_description
1 polymer ?
#
loop_
_entity_poly.entity_id
_entity_poly.type
_entity_poly.pdbx_seq_one_letter_code
_entity_poly.pdbx_strand_id
1 'polypeptide(L)'
;GASDDLAGGKSTFMVEMWEVSNILKNATPNSLVLLDEVGRGTSTYDGLSIAWSVIEYISNNDNLKCKTLFATHYHELTKLEGIIEGVKNYSVAVKESDDQVIFLRKIIEGGADQSYGIEVAKLAGLPFEVIDRAKDILTKLENEKSIEIDKLFNNYREDKINISKINEEAAIEIEEVPSQEKPITTNNISTSLD
;
A
#
# COMPACT_ATOMS: atom_id res chain seq x y z
N GLY A 1 18.25 2.02 -1.44
CA GLY A 1 18.07 3.35 -0.84
C GLY A 1 18.80 4.43 -1.61
N ALA A 2 18.18 5.61 -1.74
CA ALA A 2 18.80 6.75 -2.41
C ALA A 2 20.10 7.15 -1.71
N SER A 3 21.17 7.33 -2.48
CA SER A 3 22.43 7.90 -1.98
C SER A 3 22.31 9.43 -1.95
N ASP A 4 22.88 10.05 -0.89
CA ASP A 4 22.92 11.52 -0.79
C ASP A 4 23.61 12.14 -2.00
N ASP A 5 22.88 12.91 -2.78
CA ASP A 5 23.45 13.82 -3.77
C ASP A 5 23.75 15.17 -3.10
N LEU A 6 24.78 15.19 -2.26
CA LEU A 6 25.25 16.39 -1.56
C LEU A 6 25.68 17.51 -2.52
N ALA A 7 26.06 17.17 -3.75
CA ALA A 7 26.49 18.13 -4.75
C ALA A 7 25.31 18.86 -5.42
N GLY A 8 24.14 18.27 -5.47
CA GLY A 8 22.94 18.84 -6.09
C GLY A 8 21.98 19.55 -5.13
N GLY A 9 22.27 19.57 -3.81
CA GLY A 9 21.43 20.23 -2.79
C GLY A 9 20.04 19.62 -2.62
N LYS A 10 19.80 18.39 -3.11
CA LYS A 10 18.54 17.69 -2.98
C LYS A 10 18.59 16.76 -1.77
N SER A 11 17.52 16.75 -0.96
CA SER A 11 17.41 15.77 0.12
C SER A 11 17.26 14.36 -0.45
N THR A 12 17.77 13.35 0.27
CA THR A 12 17.57 11.91 -0.05
C THR A 12 16.11 11.59 -0.28
N PHE A 13 15.21 12.18 0.51
CA PHE A 13 13.77 12.04 0.36
C PHE A 13 13.24 12.58 -0.98
N MET A 14 13.75 13.70 -1.47
CA MET A 14 13.37 14.25 -2.77
C MET A 14 13.80 13.30 -3.93
N VAL A 15 14.99 12.72 -3.83
CA VAL A 15 15.49 11.75 -4.83
C VAL A 15 14.61 10.50 -4.81
N GLU A 16 14.28 9.98 -3.63
CA GLU A 16 13.36 8.85 -3.45
C GLU A 16 12.00 9.13 -4.10
N MET A 17 11.39 10.29 -3.83
CA MET A 17 10.10 10.66 -4.42
C MET A 17 10.17 10.82 -5.95
N TRP A 18 11.28 11.24 -6.47
CA TRP A 18 11.52 11.28 -7.93
C TRP A 18 11.55 9.89 -8.55
N GLU A 19 12.23 8.93 -7.90
CA GLU A 19 12.29 7.55 -8.34
C GLU A 19 10.90 6.90 -8.29
N VAL A 20 10.15 7.06 -7.19
CA VAL A 20 8.77 6.59 -7.07
C VAL A 20 7.88 7.23 -8.15
N SER A 21 7.97 8.54 -8.36
CA SER A 21 7.20 9.23 -9.42
C SER A 21 7.51 8.66 -10.80
N ASN A 22 8.79 8.39 -11.09
CA ASN A 22 9.20 7.82 -12.37
C ASN A 22 8.65 6.40 -12.57
N ILE A 23 8.68 5.56 -11.54
CA ILE A 23 8.10 4.22 -11.55
C ILE A 23 6.60 4.30 -11.86
N LEU A 24 5.84 5.11 -11.10
CA LEU A 24 4.39 5.23 -11.23
C LEU A 24 3.95 5.76 -12.61
N LYS A 25 4.79 6.55 -13.27
CA LYS A 25 4.51 7.09 -14.62
C LYS A 25 4.85 6.13 -15.76
N ASN A 26 5.80 5.22 -15.58
CA ASN A 26 6.36 4.42 -16.66
C ASN A 26 6.12 2.91 -16.51
N ALA A 27 5.77 2.41 -15.32
CA ALA A 27 5.46 1.00 -15.14
C ALA A 27 4.16 0.63 -15.87
N THR A 28 4.06 -0.63 -16.26
CA THR A 28 2.92 -1.23 -16.97
C THR A 28 2.50 -2.51 -16.27
N PRO A 29 1.35 -3.12 -16.57
CA PRO A 29 0.93 -4.40 -15.98
C PRO A 29 1.96 -5.54 -16.13
N ASN A 30 2.88 -5.43 -17.10
CA ASN A 30 3.95 -6.41 -17.33
C ASN A 30 5.23 -6.11 -16.54
N SER A 31 5.27 -5.02 -15.77
CA SER A 31 6.42 -4.63 -14.96
C SER A 31 6.52 -5.44 -13.68
N LEU A 32 7.73 -5.61 -13.16
CA LEU A 32 8.01 -6.01 -11.79
C LEU A 32 8.61 -4.79 -11.07
N VAL A 33 7.93 -4.31 -10.05
CA VAL A 33 8.34 -3.15 -9.26
C VAL A 33 8.86 -3.62 -7.90
N LEU A 34 9.99 -3.07 -7.50
CA LEU A 34 10.61 -3.31 -6.19
C LEU A 34 10.68 -1.97 -5.45
N LEU A 35 9.91 -1.84 -4.37
CA LEU A 35 9.90 -0.66 -3.50
C LEU A 35 10.43 -1.05 -2.13
N ASP A 36 11.43 -0.31 -1.67
CA ASP A 36 12.13 -0.60 -0.43
C ASP A 36 12.08 0.63 0.49
N GLU A 37 11.31 0.52 1.58
CA GLU A 37 11.16 1.52 2.64
C GLU A 37 10.70 2.92 2.14
N VAL A 38 9.77 2.98 1.20
CA VAL A 38 9.20 4.23 0.71
C VAL A 38 8.60 5.05 1.85
N GLY A 39 9.02 6.32 1.94
CA GLY A 39 8.54 7.26 2.96
C GLY A 39 9.39 7.29 4.24
N ARG A 40 10.48 6.51 4.34
CA ARG A 40 11.35 6.51 5.53
C ARG A 40 12.05 7.84 5.78
N GLY A 41 12.29 8.62 4.72
CA GLY A 41 13.04 9.89 4.77
C GLY A 41 12.28 11.10 5.28
N THR A 42 11.03 10.94 5.77
CA THR A 42 10.18 12.02 6.27
C THR A 42 9.54 11.69 7.62
N SER A 43 8.55 12.48 8.09
CA SER A 43 7.83 12.18 9.32
C SER A 43 7.05 10.86 9.19
N THR A 44 6.83 10.17 10.31
CA THR A 44 6.17 8.85 10.32
C THR A 44 4.82 8.88 9.61
N TYR A 45 3.98 9.87 9.88
CA TYR A 45 2.65 9.93 9.28
C TYR A 45 2.66 10.34 7.81
N ASP A 46 3.56 11.26 7.40
CA ASP A 46 3.72 11.60 5.99
C ASP A 46 4.19 10.38 5.21
N GLY A 47 5.20 9.67 5.73
CA GLY A 47 5.74 8.47 5.09
C GLY A 47 4.71 7.35 4.98
N LEU A 48 3.96 7.07 6.05
CA LEU A 48 2.86 6.09 6.06
C LEU A 48 1.79 6.47 5.04
N SER A 49 1.38 7.74 4.98
CA SER A 49 0.36 8.22 4.06
C SER A 49 0.79 8.08 2.59
N ILE A 50 2.04 8.40 2.29
CA ILE A 50 2.61 8.24 0.96
C ILE A 50 2.68 6.75 0.58
N ALA A 51 3.22 5.91 1.46
CA ALA A 51 3.35 4.48 1.22
C ALA A 51 1.98 3.82 0.97
N TRP A 52 0.97 4.13 1.79
CA TRP A 52 -0.40 3.67 1.60
C TRP A 52 -0.95 4.09 0.24
N SER A 53 -0.87 5.40 -0.08
CA SER A 53 -1.39 5.94 -1.35
C SER A 53 -0.70 5.32 -2.58
N VAL A 54 0.60 5.00 -2.49
CA VAL A 54 1.33 4.30 -3.56
C VAL A 54 0.80 2.88 -3.76
N ILE A 55 0.55 2.13 -2.67
CA ILE A 55 -0.03 0.79 -2.74
C ILE A 55 -1.42 0.84 -3.39
N GLU A 56 -2.28 1.76 -2.95
CA GLU A 56 -3.61 1.96 -3.54
C GLU A 56 -3.54 2.30 -5.02
N TYR A 57 -2.67 3.23 -5.38
CA TYR A 57 -2.54 3.70 -6.76
C TYR A 57 -2.11 2.56 -7.70
N ILE A 58 -1.13 1.75 -7.29
CA ILE A 58 -0.67 0.59 -8.08
C ILE A 58 -1.80 -0.44 -8.19
N SER A 59 -2.52 -0.72 -7.11
CA SER A 59 -3.52 -1.79 -7.05
C SER A 59 -4.82 -1.45 -7.79
N ASN A 60 -5.21 -0.16 -7.80
CA ASN A 60 -6.49 0.26 -8.36
C ASN A 60 -6.39 0.81 -9.81
N ASN A 61 -5.18 1.00 -10.34
CA ASN A 61 -4.98 1.54 -11.68
C ASN A 61 -4.75 0.41 -12.69
N ASP A 62 -5.75 0.15 -13.55
CA ASP A 62 -5.71 -0.94 -14.54
C ASP A 62 -4.56 -0.84 -15.54
N ASN A 63 -4.08 0.37 -15.82
CA ASN A 63 -2.92 0.58 -16.68
C ASN A 63 -1.58 0.31 -15.96
N LEU A 64 -1.62 0.15 -14.66
CA LEU A 64 -0.44 -0.06 -13.82
C LEU A 64 -0.42 -1.47 -13.21
N LYS A 65 -1.36 -1.84 -12.37
CA LYS A 65 -1.58 -3.18 -11.73
C LYS A 65 -0.43 -4.19 -11.88
N CYS A 66 0.81 -3.70 -11.73
CA CYS A 66 2.01 -4.49 -11.93
C CYS A 66 2.32 -5.36 -10.71
N LYS A 67 3.11 -6.41 -10.93
CA LYS A 67 3.65 -7.20 -9.82
C LYS A 67 4.59 -6.33 -8.99
N THR A 68 4.32 -6.20 -7.69
CA THR A 68 5.07 -5.30 -6.81
C THR A 68 5.51 -6.05 -5.56
N LEU A 69 6.79 -5.93 -5.21
CA LEU A 69 7.32 -6.28 -3.89
C LEU A 69 7.55 -4.97 -3.13
N PHE A 70 6.82 -4.78 -2.04
CA PHE A 70 6.86 -3.58 -1.22
C PHE A 70 7.41 -3.93 0.16
N ALA A 71 8.70 -3.68 0.39
CA ALA A 71 9.29 -3.82 1.72
C ALA A 71 9.03 -2.55 2.52
N THR A 72 8.58 -2.68 3.76
CA THR A 72 8.26 -1.55 4.63
C THR A 72 8.38 -1.92 6.10
N HIS A 73 8.61 -0.91 6.92
CA HIS A 73 8.56 -0.98 8.38
C HIS A 73 7.22 -0.47 8.96
N TYR A 74 6.30 -0.02 8.11
CA TYR A 74 4.97 0.44 8.54
C TYR A 74 4.06 -0.77 8.76
N HIS A 75 3.98 -1.27 10.00
CA HIS A 75 3.13 -2.41 10.37
C HIS A 75 1.64 -2.14 10.08
N GLU A 76 1.23 -0.89 10.14
CA GLU A 76 -0.12 -0.45 9.85
C GLU A 76 -0.59 -0.88 8.45
N LEU A 77 0.32 -0.89 7.47
CA LEU A 77 0.00 -1.28 6.08
C LEU A 77 -0.37 -2.76 5.92
N THR A 78 -0.06 -3.61 6.89
CA THR A 78 -0.50 -5.02 6.87
C THR A 78 -2.02 -5.14 6.85
N LYS A 79 -2.75 -4.14 7.36
CA LYS A 79 -4.22 -4.11 7.37
C LYS A 79 -4.83 -3.94 5.97
N LEU A 80 -4.04 -3.55 4.97
CA LEU A 80 -4.49 -3.44 3.58
C LEU A 80 -4.78 -4.81 2.95
N GLU A 81 -4.21 -5.89 3.46
CA GLU A 81 -4.62 -7.25 3.08
C GLU A 81 -6.08 -7.48 3.50
N GLY A 82 -6.90 -7.96 2.58
CA GLY A 82 -8.35 -8.13 2.79
C GLY A 82 -9.19 -6.86 2.62
N ILE A 83 -8.56 -5.69 2.35
CA ILE A 83 -9.24 -4.45 1.97
C ILE A 83 -8.98 -4.12 0.50
N ILE A 84 -7.73 -4.29 0.06
CA ILE A 84 -7.32 -4.06 -1.32
C ILE A 84 -7.09 -5.41 -1.99
N GLU A 85 -7.81 -5.66 -3.08
CA GLU A 85 -7.65 -6.88 -3.86
C GLU A 85 -6.22 -7.02 -4.41
N GLY A 86 -5.65 -8.22 -4.30
CA GLY A 86 -4.30 -8.52 -4.78
C GLY A 86 -3.17 -8.15 -3.82
N VAL A 87 -3.46 -7.51 -2.69
CA VAL A 87 -2.46 -7.26 -1.62
C VAL A 87 -2.33 -8.49 -0.73
N LYS A 88 -1.09 -8.91 -0.50
CA LYS A 88 -0.70 -10.03 0.37
C LYS A 88 0.44 -9.64 1.27
N ASN A 89 0.36 -10.02 2.53
CA ASN A 89 1.40 -9.80 3.53
C ASN A 89 2.38 -10.97 3.60
N TYR A 90 3.63 -10.62 3.69
CA TYR A 90 4.73 -11.55 3.97
C TYR A 90 5.65 -10.92 5.00
N SER A 91 6.29 -11.75 5.82
CA SER A 91 7.25 -11.29 6.81
C SER A 91 8.51 -12.16 6.83
N VAL A 92 9.58 -11.61 7.39
CA VAL A 92 10.79 -12.36 7.65
C VAL A 92 10.57 -13.22 8.89
N ALA A 93 10.74 -14.54 8.77
CA ALA A 93 10.57 -15.44 9.89
C ALA A 93 11.61 -15.17 10.99
N VAL A 94 11.13 -15.08 12.21
CA VAL A 94 11.93 -14.88 13.42
C VAL A 94 11.69 -16.04 14.38
N LYS A 95 12.72 -16.48 15.05
CA LYS A 95 12.63 -17.44 16.15
C LYS A 95 13.05 -16.76 17.44
N GLU A 96 12.16 -16.77 18.42
CA GLU A 96 12.44 -16.36 19.78
C GLU A 96 12.88 -17.56 20.60
N SER A 97 13.98 -17.45 21.33
CA SER A 97 14.48 -18.48 22.23
C SER A 97 15.23 -17.80 23.37
N ASP A 98 14.80 -18.05 24.61
CA ASP A 98 15.48 -17.69 25.86
C ASP A 98 16.18 -16.32 25.83
N ASP A 99 15.41 -15.24 25.65
CA ASP A 99 15.92 -13.85 25.59
C ASP A 99 16.71 -13.47 24.30
N GLN A 100 16.71 -14.32 23.28
CA GLN A 100 17.37 -14.04 21.99
C GLN A 100 16.38 -14.07 20.81
N VAL A 101 16.57 -13.12 19.91
CA VAL A 101 15.83 -13.04 18.64
C VAL A 101 16.74 -13.49 17.51
N ILE A 102 16.35 -14.54 16.78
CA ILE A 102 17.09 -15.09 15.66
C ILE A 102 16.32 -14.89 14.37
N PHE A 103 16.86 -14.08 13.46
CA PHE A 103 16.28 -13.88 12.13
C PHE A 103 16.63 -15.09 11.24
N LEU A 104 15.60 -15.83 10.81
CA LEU A 104 15.77 -17.06 10.05
C LEU A 104 16.08 -16.82 8.56
N ARG A 105 15.98 -15.56 8.09
CA ARG A 105 16.19 -15.19 6.68
C ARG A 105 15.29 -15.97 5.71
N LYS A 106 14.08 -16.29 6.13
CA LYS A 106 13.04 -16.93 5.34
C LYS A 106 11.84 -16.02 5.29
N ILE A 107 11.23 -15.93 4.11
CA ILE A 107 9.96 -15.21 3.93
C ILE A 107 8.85 -16.21 4.18
N ILE A 108 7.90 -15.80 5.02
CA ILE A 108 6.68 -16.55 5.36
C ILE A 108 5.45 -15.71 5.07
N GLU A 109 4.32 -16.34 4.81
CA GLU A 109 3.04 -15.68 4.63
C GLU A 109 2.55 -15.08 5.95
N GLY A 110 1.93 -13.90 5.86
CA GLY A 110 1.41 -13.14 6.98
C GLY A 110 2.26 -11.92 7.35
N GLY A 111 1.63 -10.93 7.97
CA GLY A 111 2.29 -9.75 8.52
C GLY A 111 3.17 -10.08 9.73
N ALA A 112 4.11 -9.21 10.05
CA ALA A 112 4.83 -9.28 11.31
C ALA A 112 3.95 -8.65 12.42
N ASP A 113 3.72 -9.38 13.49
CA ASP A 113 2.88 -8.92 14.62
C ASP A 113 3.62 -7.98 15.56
N GLN A 114 4.95 -8.00 15.54
CA GLN A 114 5.81 -7.26 16.47
C GLN A 114 7.05 -6.68 15.77
N SER A 115 7.54 -5.55 16.30
CA SER A 115 8.84 -5.02 15.95
C SER A 115 9.90 -5.54 16.92
N TYR A 116 11.10 -5.81 16.41
CA TYR A 116 12.23 -6.32 17.24
C TYR A 116 13.30 -5.26 17.46
N GLY A 117 12.99 -3.97 17.26
CA GLY A 117 13.96 -2.87 17.37
C GLY A 117 14.61 -2.78 18.74
N ILE A 118 13.84 -2.90 19.82
CA ILE A 118 14.35 -2.86 21.20
C ILE A 118 15.20 -4.09 21.51
N GLU A 119 14.81 -5.27 21.02
CA GLU A 119 15.59 -6.50 21.21
C GLU A 119 16.92 -6.44 20.45
N VAL A 120 16.93 -5.88 19.24
CA VAL A 120 18.17 -5.62 18.50
C VAL A 120 19.06 -4.60 19.23
N ALA A 121 18.47 -3.55 19.80
CA ALA A 121 19.21 -2.57 20.58
C ALA A 121 19.84 -3.20 21.85
N LYS A 122 19.13 -4.13 22.52
CA LYS A 122 19.66 -4.94 23.63
C LYS A 122 20.85 -5.78 23.18
N LEU A 123 20.73 -6.47 22.04
CA LEU A 123 21.81 -7.27 21.45
C LEU A 123 23.01 -6.43 21.04
N ALA A 124 22.81 -5.19 20.62
CA ALA A 124 23.87 -4.22 20.31
C ALA A 124 24.57 -3.66 21.55
N GLY A 125 24.10 -4.01 22.76
CA GLY A 125 24.75 -3.64 24.01
C GLY A 125 24.33 -2.28 24.59
N LEU A 126 23.13 -1.77 24.25
CA LEU A 126 22.60 -0.59 24.93
C LEU A 126 22.42 -0.87 26.44
N PRO A 127 22.64 0.14 27.33
CA PRO A 127 22.45 -0.02 28.76
C PRO A 127 21.06 -0.54 29.11
N PHE A 128 20.98 -1.38 30.14
CA PHE A 128 19.73 -2.00 30.58
C PHE A 128 18.63 -0.97 30.89
N GLU A 129 19.01 0.13 31.59
CA GLU A 129 18.09 1.20 31.96
C GLU A 129 17.45 1.89 30.71
N VAL A 130 18.21 1.98 29.62
CA VAL A 130 17.71 2.54 28.34
C VAL A 130 16.73 1.57 27.70
N ILE A 131 17.04 0.27 27.68
CA ILE A 131 16.19 -0.77 27.13
C ILE A 131 14.88 -0.89 27.91
N ASP A 132 14.95 -0.92 29.24
CA ASP A 132 13.78 -1.01 30.11
C ASP A 132 12.84 0.21 29.91
N ARG A 133 13.43 1.41 29.90
CA ARG A 133 12.67 2.63 29.63
C ARG A 133 12.05 2.65 28.24
N ALA A 134 12.75 2.14 27.21
CA ALA A 134 12.24 2.05 25.84
C ALA A 134 11.01 1.13 25.76
N LYS A 135 11.00 0.00 26.47
CA LYS A 135 9.85 -0.92 26.57
C LYS A 135 8.63 -0.24 27.18
N ASP A 136 8.82 0.49 28.28
CA ASP A 136 7.75 1.27 28.92
C ASP A 136 7.13 2.31 27.98
N ILE A 137 7.98 3.02 27.23
CA ILE A 137 7.53 4.04 26.29
C ILE A 137 6.79 3.38 25.12
N LEU A 138 7.33 2.28 24.55
CA LEU A 138 6.71 1.56 23.44
C LEU A 138 5.30 1.10 23.81
N THR A 139 5.13 0.46 24.97
CA THR A 139 3.80 0.00 25.44
C THR A 139 2.78 1.13 25.51
N LYS A 140 3.19 2.33 25.96
CA LYS A 140 2.30 3.50 26.01
C LYS A 140 1.92 3.98 24.61
N LEU A 141 2.91 4.09 23.71
CA LEU A 141 2.70 4.54 22.33
C LEU A 141 1.80 3.59 21.56
N GLU A 142 1.99 2.28 21.72
CA GLU A 142 1.16 1.26 21.04
C GLU A 142 -0.29 1.31 21.53
N ASN A 143 -0.51 1.47 22.83
CA ASN A 143 -1.88 1.57 23.39
C ASN A 143 -2.61 2.83 22.93
N GLU A 144 -1.92 3.96 22.78
CA GLU A 144 -2.53 5.22 22.33
C GLU A 144 -2.84 5.21 20.83
N LYS A 145 -1.93 4.68 20.01
CA LYS A 145 -2.03 4.73 18.55
C LYS A 145 -2.96 3.68 17.94
N SER A 146 -3.07 2.49 18.53
CA SER A 146 -3.80 1.37 17.92
C SER A 146 -5.27 1.71 17.68
N ILE A 147 -5.92 2.44 18.60
CA ILE A 147 -7.35 2.78 18.51
C ILE A 147 -7.64 3.74 17.36
N GLU A 148 -6.80 4.74 17.12
CA GLU A 148 -7.01 5.73 16.06
C GLU A 148 -6.75 5.13 14.68
N ILE A 149 -5.69 4.33 14.57
CA ILE A 149 -5.35 3.63 13.33
C ILE A 149 -6.41 2.60 12.97
N ASP A 150 -6.91 1.83 13.93
CA ASP A 150 -7.99 0.86 13.71
C ASP A 150 -9.27 1.53 13.19
N LYS A 151 -9.64 2.68 13.75
CA LYS A 151 -10.79 3.46 13.26
C LYS A 151 -10.58 3.93 11.81
N LEU A 152 -9.38 4.40 11.47
CA LEU A 152 -9.06 4.85 10.12
C LEU A 152 -9.22 3.72 9.09
N PHE A 153 -8.68 2.52 9.37
CA PHE A 153 -8.80 1.38 8.47
C PHE A 153 -10.23 0.82 8.39
N ASN A 154 -10.99 0.85 9.47
CA ASN A 154 -12.39 0.44 9.47
C ASN A 154 -13.23 1.39 8.61
N ASN A 155 -13.07 2.69 8.73
CA ASN A 155 -13.75 3.68 7.89
C ASN A 155 -13.37 3.47 6.41
N TYR A 156 -12.10 3.30 6.11
CA TYR A 156 -11.63 3.02 4.76
C TYR A 156 -12.25 1.75 4.15
N ARG A 157 -12.35 0.68 4.95
CA ARG A 157 -13.02 -0.57 4.53
C ARG A 157 -14.50 -0.34 4.22
N GLU A 158 -15.21 0.40 5.07
CA GLU A 158 -16.63 0.72 4.87
C GLU A 158 -16.84 1.54 3.60
N ASP A 159 -15.99 2.54 3.35
CA ASP A 159 -16.03 3.36 2.14
C ASP A 159 -15.83 2.51 0.87
N LYS A 160 -14.87 1.59 0.88
CA LYS A 160 -14.63 0.66 -0.24
C LYS A 160 -15.82 -0.25 -0.50
N ILE A 161 -16.45 -0.79 0.55
CA ILE A 161 -17.64 -1.65 0.43
C ILE A 161 -18.81 -0.86 -0.14
N ASN A 162 -19.02 0.39 0.29
CA ASN A 162 -20.10 1.24 -0.19
C ASN A 162 -19.90 1.60 -1.67
N ILE A 163 -18.68 1.95 -2.09
CA ILE A 163 -18.37 2.24 -3.49
C ILE A 163 -18.60 1.00 -4.37
N SER A 164 -18.20 -0.19 -3.92
CA SER A 164 -18.44 -1.44 -4.66
C SER A 164 -19.93 -1.71 -4.86
N LYS A 165 -20.76 -1.53 -3.82
CA LYS A 165 -22.22 -1.71 -3.90
C LYS A 165 -22.87 -0.73 -4.89
N ILE A 166 -22.48 0.55 -4.84
CA ILE A 166 -23.00 1.58 -5.77
C ILE A 166 -22.64 1.22 -7.21
N ASN A 167 -21.43 0.73 -7.46
CA ASN A 167 -21.01 0.33 -8.79
C ASN A 167 -21.75 -0.93 -9.29
N GLU A 168 -22.04 -1.89 -8.41
CA GLU A 168 -22.85 -3.07 -8.76
C GLU A 168 -24.30 -2.69 -9.06
N GLU A 169 -24.92 -1.82 -8.26
CA GLU A 169 -26.28 -1.31 -8.51
C GLU A 169 -26.36 -0.54 -9.84
N ALA A 170 -25.38 0.33 -10.11
CA ALA A 170 -25.33 1.07 -11.38
C ALA A 170 -25.10 0.16 -12.60
N ALA A 171 -24.35 -0.93 -12.45
CA ALA A 171 -24.15 -1.91 -13.52
C ALA A 171 -25.45 -2.67 -13.85
N ILE A 172 -26.24 -3.02 -12.83
CA ILE A 172 -27.54 -3.69 -12.99
C ILE A 172 -28.54 -2.78 -13.71
N GLU A 173 -28.60 -1.48 -13.37
CA GLU A 173 -29.49 -0.52 -14.06
C GLU A 173 -29.15 -0.34 -15.54
N ILE A 174 -27.88 -0.49 -15.94
CA ILE A 174 -27.47 -0.38 -17.35
C ILE A 174 -27.88 -1.62 -18.15
N GLU A 175 -27.89 -2.81 -17.55
CA GLU A 175 -28.31 -4.05 -18.21
C GLU A 175 -29.84 -4.16 -18.39
N GLU A 176 -30.65 -3.45 -17.61
CA GLU A 176 -32.11 -3.47 -17.67
C GLU A 176 -32.71 -2.51 -18.73
N VAL A 177 -31.92 -1.69 -19.44
CA VAL A 177 -32.42 -0.81 -20.47
C VAL A 177 -32.69 -1.63 -21.75
N PRO A 178 -33.97 -1.89 -22.15
CA PRO A 178 -34.26 -2.63 -23.36
C PRO A 178 -33.81 -1.83 -24.60
N SER A 179 -32.99 -2.41 -25.43
CA SER A 179 -32.63 -1.85 -26.74
C SER A 179 -33.88 -1.70 -27.61
N GLN A 180 -34.50 -0.53 -27.60
CA GLN A 180 -35.52 -0.18 -28.58
C GLN A 180 -34.84 0.12 -29.92
N GLU A 181 -34.60 -0.92 -30.70
CA GLU A 181 -34.34 -0.76 -32.13
C GLU A 181 -35.61 -0.27 -32.84
N LYS A 182 -35.64 1.02 -33.19
CA LYS A 182 -36.61 1.52 -34.16
C LYS A 182 -36.13 1.09 -35.55
N PRO A 183 -36.99 0.43 -36.34
CA PRO A 183 -36.64 0.09 -37.73
C PRO A 183 -36.48 1.37 -38.55
N ILE A 184 -35.32 1.52 -39.19
CA ILE A 184 -35.06 2.59 -40.15
C ILE A 184 -35.85 2.27 -41.42
N THR A 185 -36.93 2.99 -41.67
CA THR A 185 -37.66 2.97 -42.95
C THR A 185 -36.82 3.71 -43.99
N THR A 186 -36.22 2.97 -44.91
CA THR A 186 -35.59 3.52 -46.10
C THR A 186 -36.67 3.99 -47.08
N ASN A 187 -36.88 5.30 -47.19
CA ASN A 187 -37.65 5.88 -48.30
C ASN A 187 -36.79 5.87 -49.57
N ASN A 188 -37.21 5.06 -50.54
CA ASN A 188 -36.71 5.11 -51.89
C ASN A 188 -37.08 6.44 -52.55
N ILE A 189 -36.06 7.27 -52.82
CA ILE A 189 -36.22 8.41 -53.72
C ILE A 189 -35.92 7.92 -55.14
N SER A 190 -36.95 7.76 -55.93
CA SER A 190 -36.83 7.54 -57.40
C SER A 190 -36.50 8.89 -58.03
N THR A 191 -35.31 9.02 -58.58
CA THR A 191 -34.95 10.09 -59.51
C THR A 191 -35.43 9.70 -60.90
N SER A 192 -36.46 10.39 -61.42
CA SER A 192 -36.75 10.45 -62.82
C SER A 192 -35.88 11.49 -63.51
N LEU A 193 -35.11 11.07 -64.47
CA LEU A 193 -34.45 11.92 -65.45
C LEU A 193 -35.45 12.17 -66.58
N ASP A 194 -35.67 13.43 -66.91
CA ASP A 194 -35.93 13.98 -68.23
C ASP A 194 -35.20 15.30 -68.35
#